data_998b575f65555fafcfd2244c3eff76c7
#
_entry.id   998b575f65555fafcfd2244c3eff76c7
#
_cell.length_a   1.000
_cell.length_b   1.000
_cell.length_c   1.000
_cell.angle_alpha   90.00
_cell.angle_beta   90.00
_cell.angle_gamma   90.00
#
_symmetry.space_group_name_H-M   'P 1'
#
loop_
_entity.id
_entity.type
_entity.pdbx_description
1 polymer ?
#
loop_
_entity_poly.entity_id
_entity_poly.type
_entity_poly.pdbx_seq_one_letter_code
_entity_poly.pdbx_strand_id
1 'polypeptide(L)'
;MMPTGKASGNAVLAKARALYGSRLRADDYRRLMACRTMTELAAALKEYPLYSEALAEVNPQYARRVQLENLLRQSLYTRYDSLCRYDRSAGSKVYEYFTLCCEVDELTAAMRCLDAGRPGDYLFRLPEFMQQRCCIDLYALAKATSLDGILAAVAGTRWEKVLAPLQNAKPDRGLTAQAEPLLQDFRHRALVALAPAKSGTSAAPNLRDLVELECDTSAVSNACLLYTSP
;
A
#
# COMPACT_ATOMS: atom_id res chain seq x y z
N MET A 1 25.31 21.42 2.97
CA MET A 1 26.15 20.35 3.58
C MET A 1 25.22 19.14 3.80
N MET A 2 25.35 18.07 3.04
CA MET A 2 24.50 16.88 3.21
C MET A 2 24.94 16.09 4.46
N PRO A 3 24.02 15.63 5.31
CA PRO A 3 24.39 14.86 6.50
C PRO A 3 25.02 13.53 6.07
N THR A 4 26.11 13.14 6.74
CA THR A 4 26.78 11.85 6.55
C THR A 4 25.83 10.72 6.94
N GLY A 5 25.94 9.53 6.34
CA GLY A 5 24.98 8.41 6.45
C GLY A 5 24.54 8.02 7.87
N LYS A 6 25.40 8.17 8.90
CA LYS A 6 25.02 7.95 10.32
C LYS A 6 24.02 8.99 10.84
N ALA A 7 24.18 10.27 10.48
CA ALA A 7 23.26 11.34 10.91
C ALA A 7 21.86 11.16 10.23
N SER A 8 21.84 10.69 8.98
CA SER A 8 20.62 10.38 8.25
C SER A 8 19.87 9.23 8.90
N GLY A 9 20.53 8.12 9.27
CA GLY A 9 19.92 6.98 9.95
C GLY A 9 19.28 7.35 11.31
N ASN A 10 19.93 8.20 12.10
CA ASN A 10 19.37 8.68 13.36
C ASN A 10 18.13 9.56 13.15
N ALA A 11 18.10 10.39 12.10
CA ALA A 11 16.93 11.19 11.76
C ALA A 11 15.73 10.34 11.32
N VAL A 12 15.96 9.29 10.51
CA VAL A 12 14.93 8.31 10.14
C VAL A 12 14.36 7.63 11.37
N LEU A 13 15.23 7.14 12.28
CA LEU A 13 14.82 6.48 13.51
C LEU A 13 14.03 7.39 14.43
N ALA A 14 14.47 8.63 14.63
CA ALA A 14 13.76 9.61 15.45
C ALA A 14 12.37 9.91 14.88
N LYS A 15 12.27 10.10 13.56
CA LYS A 15 11.00 10.32 12.87
C LYS A 15 10.07 9.11 12.97
N ALA A 16 10.60 7.91 12.75
CA ALA A 16 9.84 6.66 12.87
C ALA A 16 9.29 6.46 14.30
N ARG A 17 10.10 6.72 15.34
CA ARG A 17 9.66 6.68 16.74
C ARG A 17 8.56 7.69 17.04
N ALA A 18 8.67 8.90 16.51
CA ALA A 18 7.65 9.94 16.68
C ALA A 18 6.31 9.49 16.02
N LEU A 19 6.36 8.95 14.80
CA LEU A 19 5.19 8.40 14.12
C LEU A 19 4.59 7.21 14.87
N TYR A 20 5.42 6.32 15.38
CA TYR A 20 4.98 5.19 16.20
C TYR A 20 4.33 5.64 17.51
N GLY A 21 4.87 6.69 18.14
CA GLY A 21 4.30 7.27 19.36
C GLY A 21 2.91 7.87 19.17
N SER A 22 2.60 8.37 17.98
CA SER A 22 1.29 8.95 17.64
C SER A 22 0.26 7.92 17.11
N ARG A 23 0.60 6.63 17.07
CA ARG A 23 -0.30 5.59 16.55
C ARG A 23 -1.54 5.42 17.44
N LEU A 24 -2.61 4.92 16.84
CA LEU A 24 -3.79 4.47 17.59
C LEU A 24 -3.43 3.29 18.50
N ARG A 25 -3.99 3.29 19.70
CA ARG A 25 -3.85 2.22 20.70
C ARG A 25 -5.10 1.34 20.71
N ALA A 26 -5.08 0.24 21.43
CA ALA A 26 -6.20 -0.69 21.52
C ALA A 26 -7.51 -0.01 21.98
N ASP A 27 -7.42 0.94 22.90
CA ASP A 27 -8.58 1.70 23.37
C ASP A 27 -9.16 2.62 22.29
N ASP A 28 -8.30 3.24 21.50
CA ASP A 28 -8.70 4.08 20.35
C ASP A 28 -9.47 3.25 19.33
N TYR A 29 -8.95 2.06 19.00
CA TYR A 29 -9.64 1.14 18.09
C TYR A 29 -11.00 0.71 18.67
N ARG A 30 -11.09 0.39 19.96
CA ARG A 30 -12.36 0.04 20.61
C ARG A 30 -13.36 1.19 20.51
N ARG A 31 -12.92 2.43 20.73
CA ARG A 31 -13.74 3.62 20.57
C ARG A 31 -14.24 3.80 19.14
N LEU A 32 -13.35 3.67 18.16
CA LEU A 32 -13.70 3.79 16.74
C LEU A 32 -14.66 2.67 16.29
N MET A 33 -14.46 1.45 16.76
CA MET A 33 -15.36 0.32 16.47
C MET A 33 -16.74 0.44 17.12
N ALA A 34 -16.88 1.23 18.18
CA ALA A 34 -18.15 1.51 18.82
C ALA A 34 -19.00 2.53 18.03
N CYS A 35 -18.43 3.26 17.08
CA CYS A 35 -19.16 4.19 16.21
C CYS A 35 -20.16 3.42 15.34
N ARG A 36 -21.41 3.87 15.33
CA ARG A 36 -22.51 3.21 14.60
C ARG A 36 -22.74 3.82 13.22
N THR A 37 -22.30 5.06 13.02
CA THR A 37 -22.50 5.82 11.78
C THR A 37 -21.18 6.36 11.22
N MET A 38 -21.17 6.65 9.93
CA MET A 38 -20.01 7.31 9.28
C MET A 38 -19.77 8.71 9.87
N THR A 39 -20.82 9.40 10.28
CA THR A 39 -20.74 10.71 10.94
C THR A 39 -19.98 10.63 12.27
N GLU A 40 -20.33 9.67 13.12
CA GLU A 40 -19.65 9.44 14.38
C GLU A 40 -18.19 9.04 14.18
N LEU A 41 -17.93 8.14 13.22
CA LEU A 41 -16.58 7.69 12.88
C LEU A 41 -15.72 8.85 12.37
N ALA A 42 -16.23 9.67 11.46
CA ALA A 42 -15.52 10.82 10.94
C ALA A 42 -15.21 11.86 12.02
N ALA A 43 -16.18 12.14 12.90
CA ALA A 43 -15.98 13.04 14.04
C ALA A 43 -14.91 12.51 14.99
N ALA A 44 -14.99 11.23 15.37
CA ALA A 44 -14.02 10.60 16.25
C ALA A 44 -12.60 10.58 15.64
N LEU A 45 -12.46 10.29 14.34
CA LEU A 45 -11.16 10.29 13.67
C LEU A 45 -10.51 11.69 13.65
N LYS A 46 -11.31 12.77 13.53
CA LYS A 46 -10.78 14.15 13.56
C LYS A 46 -10.17 14.54 14.91
N GLU A 47 -10.54 13.89 16.00
CA GLU A 47 -9.99 14.18 17.33
C GLU A 47 -8.56 13.65 17.49
N TYR A 48 -8.15 12.69 16.66
CA TYR A 48 -6.79 12.15 16.74
C TYR A 48 -5.79 13.04 16.00
N PRO A 49 -4.71 13.48 16.67
CA PRO A 49 -3.66 14.28 16.03
C PRO A 49 -3.07 13.62 14.76
N LEU A 50 -3.18 12.28 14.70
CA LEU A 50 -2.75 11.48 13.57
C LEU A 50 -3.51 11.82 12.29
N TYR A 51 -4.79 12.18 12.39
CA TYR A 51 -5.68 12.36 11.25
C TYR A 51 -6.32 13.76 11.19
N SER A 52 -6.18 14.58 12.22
CA SER A 52 -6.83 15.88 12.32
C SER A 52 -6.54 16.79 11.12
N GLU A 53 -5.28 16.81 10.66
CA GLU A 53 -4.87 17.59 9.49
C GLU A 53 -5.49 17.04 8.19
N ALA A 54 -5.41 15.72 7.98
CA ALA A 54 -5.93 15.08 6.77
C ALA A 54 -7.46 15.18 6.66
N LEU A 55 -8.15 15.27 7.80
CA LEU A 55 -9.62 15.35 7.86
C LEU A 55 -10.12 16.76 8.17
N ALA A 56 -9.27 17.79 8.17
CA ALA A 56 -9.64 19.15 8.56
C ALA A 56 -10.87 19.65 7.79
N GLU A 57 -10.86 19.51 6.47
CA GLU A 57 -11.92 19.96 5.56
C GLU A 57 -13.14 19.03 5.50
N VAL A 58 -13.09 17.87 6.16
CA VAL A 58 -14.20 16.92 6.13
C VAL A 58 -15.31 17.38 7.08
N ASN A 59 -16.51 17.59 6.54
CA ASN A 59 -17.72 17.74 7.36
C ASN A 59 -18.23 16.33 7.73
N PRO A 60 -18.24 15.94 9.02
CA PRO A 60 -18.66 14.62 9.44
C PRO A 60 -20.07 14.21 9.00
N GLN A 61 -20.99 15.18 8.90
CA GLN A 61 -22.39 14.90 8.50
C GLN A 61 -22.52 14.42 7.05
N TYR A 62 -21.57 14.80 6.19
CA TYR A 62 -21.57 14.43 4.78
C TYR A 62 -20.45 13.48 4.39
N ALA A 63 -19.73 12.98 5.39
CA ALA A 63 -18.61 12.08 5.20
C ALA A 63 -19.04 10.75 4.57
N ARG A 64 -18.42 10.39 3.46
CA ARG A 64 -18.62 9.10 2.80
C ARG A 64 -17.43 8.17 3.09
N ARG A 65 -17.71 6.86 3.19
CA ARG A 65 -16.70 5.84 3.45
C ARG A 65 -15.50 5.96 2.51
N VAL A 66 -15.74 6.02 1.21
CA VAL A 66 -14.67 6.09 0.19
C VAL A 66 -13.84 7.36 0.36
N GLN A 67 -14.45 8.50 0.70
CA GLN A 67 -13.74 9.74 0.98
C GLN A 67 -12.81 9.59 2.19
N LEU A 68 -13.31 9.03 3.30
CA LEU A 68 -12.49 8.80 4.50
C LEU A 68 -11.34 7.84 4.21
N GLU A 69 -11.61 6.73 3.55
CA GLU A 69 -10.58 5.75 3.18
C GLU A 69 -9.48 6.40 2.33
N ASN A 70 -9.83 7.22 1.32
CA ASN A 70 -8.85 7.91 0.49
C ASN A 70 -8.00 8.92 1.29
N LEU A 71 -8.62 9.71 2.17
CA LEU A 71 -7.89 10.69 2.99
C LEU A 71 -6.96 10.00 4.00
N LEU A 72 -7.38 8.88 4.59
CA LEU A 72 -6.53 8.10 5.48
C LEU A 72 -5.34 7.49 4.72
N ARG A 73 -5.58 6.96 3.51
CA ARG A 73 -4.51 6.44 2.64
C ARG A 73 -3.55 7.54 2.23
N GLN A 74 -4.05 8.71 1.85
CA GLN A 74 -3.23 9.88 1.53
C GLN A 74 -2.38 10.31 2.73
N SER A 75 -2.97 10.36 3.93
CA SER A 75 -2.24 10.68 5.16
C SER A 75 -1.11 9.68 5.43
N LEU A 76 -1.37 8.39 5.29
CA LEU A 76 -0.37 7.34 5.42
C LEU A 76 0.76 7.54 4.39
N TYR A 77 0.40 7.74 3.12
CA TYR A 77 1.37 7.94 2.04
C TYR A 77 2.25 9.17 2.27
N THR A 78 1.66 10.30 2.65
CA THR A 78 2.39 11.55 2.93
C THR A 78 3.38 11.39 4.08
N ARG A 79 2.99 10.68 5.14
CA ARG A 79 3.87 10.38 6.28
C ARG A 79 5.02 9.48 5.90
N TYR A 80 4.73 8.45 5.14
CA TYR A 80 5.76 7.57 4.62
C TYR A 80 6.70 8.32 3.68
N ASP A 81 6.18 9.16 2.80
CA ASP A 81 7.01 10.00 1.92
C ASP A 81 7.92 10.93 2.72
N SER A 82 7.39 11.53 3.78
CA SER A 82 8.18 12.35 4.71
C SER A 82 9.32 11.55 5.36
N LEU A 83 9.08 10.29 5.74
CA LEU A 83 10.10 9.39 6.27
C LEU A 83 11.15 9.05 5.20
N CYS A 84 10.70 8.73 4.00
CA CYS A 84 11.55 8.34 2.87
C CYS A 84 12.45 9.47 2.36
N ARG A 85 12.11 10.74 2.62
CA ARG A 85 13.02 11.86 2.28
C ARG A 85 14.36 11.74 3.02
N TYR A 86 14.34 11.28 4.26
CA TYR A 86 15.56 11.04 5.03
C TYR A 86 16.29 9.78 4.55
N ASP A 87 15.55 8.75 4.21
CA ASP A 87 16.07 7.47 3.73
C ASP A 87 16.73 7.58 2.35
N ARG A 88 16.13 8.33 1.42
CA ARG A 88 16.72 8.62 0.10
C ARG A 88 18.06 9.30 0.18
N SER A 89 18.27 10.19 1.15
CA SER A 89 19.57 10.84 1.37
C SER A 89 20.65 9.86 1.81
N ALA A 90 20.27 8.70 2.35
CA ALA A 90 21.16 7.60 2.72
C ALA A 90 21.39 6.57 1.59
N GLY A 91 20.76 6.76 0.41
CA GLY A 91 20.88 5.84 -0.72
C GLY A 91 20.08 4.55 -0.58
N SER A 92 19.16 4.47 0.37
CA SER A 92 18.29 3.32 0.57
C SER A 92 17.19 3.26 -0.50
N LYS A 93 16.73 2.04 -0.79
CA LYS A 93 15.62 1.77 -1.72
C LYS A 93 14.33 1.36 -1.03
N VAL A 94 14.24 1.46 0.28
CA VAL A 94 13.05 1.07 1.06
C VAL A 94 11.81 1.86 0.60
N TYR A 95 11.99 3.13 0.22
CA TYR A 95 10.88 3.94 -0.31
C TYR A 95 10.28 3.38 -1.62
N GLU A 96 11.09 2.72 -2.46
CA GLU A 96 10.60 2.10 -3.71
C GLU A 96 9.69 0.92 -3.41
N TYR A 97 10.00 0.14 -2.36
CA TYR A 97 9.19 -1.00 -1.94
C TYR A 97 7.79 -0.58 -1.46
N PHE A 98 7.69 0.51 -0.72
CA PHE A 98 6.36 1.00 -0.30
C PHE A 98 5.50 1.46 -1.49
N THR A 99 6.09 2.18 -2.43
CA THR A 99 5.39 2.58 -3.65
C THR A 99 4.92 1.34 -4.42
N LEU A 100 5.78 0.32 -4.51
CA LEU A 100 5.44 -0.96 -5.11
C LEU A 100 4.26 -1.65 -4.40
N CYS A 101 4.23 -1.67 -3.07
CA CYS A 101 3.09 -2.20 -2.30
C CYS A 101 1.79 -1.46 -2.64
N CYS A 102 1.84 -0.13 -2.71
CA CYS A 102 0.69 0.68 -3.09
C CYS A 102 0.23 0.38 -4.53
N GLU A 103 1.17 0.18 -5.46
CA GLU A 103 0.86 -0.20 -6.84
C GLU A 103 0.19 -1.58 -6.92
N VAL A 104 0.64 -2.56 -6.12
CA VAL A 104 -0.01 -3.88 -5.99
C VAL A 104 -1.46 -3.73 -5.54
N ASP A 105 -1.69 -2.89 -4.51
CA ASP A 105 -3.02 -2.64 -3.98
C ASP A 105 -3.94 -1.99 -5.04
N GLU A 106 -3.43 -1.08 -5.85
CA GLU A 106 -4.21 -0.43 -6.90
C GLU A 106 -4.54 -1.37 -8.06
N LEU A 107 -3.57 -2.18 -8.51
CA LEU A 107 -3.81 -3.20 -9.54
C LEU A 107 -4.84 -4.23 -9.06
N THR A 108 -4.69 -4.72 -7.83
CA THR A 108 -5.65 -5.66 -7.23
C THR A 108 -7.04 -5.05 -7.13
N ALA A 109 -7.14 -3.78 -6.76
CA ALA A 109 -8.41 -3.10 -6.64
C ALA A 109 -9.11 -2.90 -8.00
N ALA A 110 -8.38 -2.51 -9.04
CA ALA A 110 -8.93 -2.38 -10.38
C ALA A 110 -9.44 -3.73 -10.90
N MET A 111 -8.67 -4.81 -10.71
CA MET A 111 -9.07 -6.16 -11.10
C MET A 111 -10.31 -6.64 -10.35
N ARG A 112 -10.42 -6.37 -9.04
CA ARG A 112 -11.63 -6.66 -8.25
C ARG A 112 -12.85 -5.92 -8.76
N CYS A 113 -12.70 -4.68 -9.19
CA CYS A 113 -13.81 -3.93 -9.81
C CYS A 113 -14.24 -4.55 -11.14
N LEU A 114 -13.29 -5.05 -11.96
CA LEU A 114 -13.60 -5.80 -13.18
C LEU A 114 -14.34 -7.12 -12.87
N ASP A 115 -13.83 -7.94 -11.95
CA ASP A 115 -14.45 -9.20 -11.54
C ASP A 115 -15.87 -8.99 -11.00
N ALA A 116 -16.11 -7.86 -10.33
CA ALA A 116 -17.44 -7.49 -9.86
C ALA A 116 -18.38 -6.95 -10.96
N GLY A 117 -17.92 -6.83 -12.20
CA GLY A 117 -18.68 -6.24 -13.31
C GLY A 117 -18.90 -4.73 -13.17
N ARG A 118 -18.12 -4.03 -12.34
CA ARG A 118 -18.25 -2.60 -12.03
C ARG A 118 -16.91 -1.87 -12.14
N PRO A 119 -16.27 -1.89 -13.32
CA PRO A 119 -14.93 -1.29 -13.49
C PRO A 119 -14.88 0.20 -13.13
N GLY A 120 -15.98 0.94 -13.37
CA GLY A 120 -16.10 2.36 -13.05
C GLY A 120 -16.01 2.69 -11.56
N ASP A 121 -16.23 1.71 -10.67
CA ASP A 121 -16.14 1.93 -9.22
C ASP A 121 -14.70 2.26 -8.78
N TYR A 122 -13.69 1.85 -9.54
CA TYR A 122 -12.30 2.17 -9.26
C TYR A 122 -12.02 3.67 -9.31
N LEU A 123 -12.70 4.43 -10.16
CA LEU A 123 -12.53 5.88 -10.28
C LEU A 123 -12.81 6.61 -8.95
N PHE A 124 -13.78 6.13 -8.17
CA PHE A 124 -14.13 6.76 -6.87
C PHE A 124 -13.05 6.61 -5.80
N ARG A 125 -12.11 5.69 -5.98
CA ARG A 125 -11.02 5.43 -5.05
C ARG A 125 -9.64 5.81 -5.60
N LEU A 126 -9.59 6.44 -6.77
CA LEU A 126 -8.36 6.83 -7.46
C LEU A 126 -7.42 7.60 -6.51
N PRO A 127 -6.19 7.10 -6.25
CA PRO A 127 -5.26 7.77 -5.35
C PRO A 127 -4.41 8.81 -6.12
N GLU A 128 -4.99 9.93 -6.47
CA GLU A 128 -4.32 11.00 -7.24
C GLU A 128 -2.98 11.43 -6.63
N PHE A 129 -2.87 11.36 -5.30
CA PHE A 129 -1.65 11.69 -4.57
C PHE A 129 -0.45 10.77 -4.90
N MET A 130 -0.69 9.60 -5.50
CA MET A 130 0.35 8.66 -5.91
C MET A 130 0.84 8.89 -7.34
N GLN A 131 0.10 9.60 -8.18
CA GLN A 131 0.34 9.71 -9.63
C GLN A 131 1.78 10.11 -9.98
N GLN A 132 2.37 11.01 -9.20
CA GLN A 132 3.74 11.50 -9.49
C GLN A 132 4.86 10.50 -9.18
N ARG A 133 4.58 9.43 -8.45
CA ARG A 133 5.59 8.45 -7.98
C ARG A 133 5.29 7.03 -8.39
N CYS A 134 4.07 6.79 -8.78
CA CYS A 134 3.60 5.52 -9.29
C CYS A 134 4.09 5.34 -10.74
N CYS A 135 4.55 4.14 -11.10
CA CYS A 135 4.92 3.85 -12.48
C CYS A 135 3.71 3.45 -13.34
N ILE A 136 2.55 3.24 -12.73
CA ILE A 136 1.29 2.91 -13.39
C ILE A 136 0.59 4.20 -13.81
N ASP A 137 0.02 4.24 -15.00
CA ASP A 137 -0.93 5.29 -15.36
C ASP A 137 -2.27 5.01 -14.66
N LEU A 138 -2.48 5.65 -13.50
CA LEU A 138 -3.67 5.47 -12.69
C LEU A 138 -4.95 5.95 -13.38
N TYR A 139 -4.85 6.96 -14.24
CA TYR A 139 -6.01 7.44 -15.01
C TYR A 139 -6.37 6.48 -16.15
N ALA A 140 -5.38 5.89 -16.82
CA ALA A 140 -5.63 4.82 -17.78
C ALA A 140 -6.21 3.59 -17.07
N LEU A 141 -5.69 3.23 -15.89
CA LEU A 141 -6.23 2.15 -15.07
C LEU A 141 -7.68 2.39 -14.65
N ALA A 142 -8.05 3.64 -14.30
CA ALA A 142 -9.41 4.00 -13.93
C ALA A 142 -10.41 3.96 -15.10
N LYS A 143 -9.92 4.05 -16.33
CA LYS A 143 -10.72 3.93 -17.56
C LYS A 143 -10.78 2.50 -18.09
N ALA A 144 -9.99 1.59 -17.52
CA ALA A 144 -9.94 0.21 -17.97
C ALA A 144 -11.27 -0.51 -17.69
N THR A 145 -11.88 -1.05 -18.73
CA THR A 145 -13.12 -1.85 -18.68
C THR A 145 -12.89 -3.33 -19.01
N SER A 146 -11.63 -3.70 -19.25
CA SER A 146 -11.21 -5.06 -19.62
C SER A 146 -9.79 -5.32 -19.14
N LEU A 147 -9.34 -6.57 -19.21
CA LEU A 147 -7.95 -6.95 -18.95
C LEU A 147 -6.98 -6.20 -19.87
N ASP A 148 -7.31 -6.08 -21.17
CA ASP A 148 -6.45 -5.37 -22.12
C ASP A 148 -6.25 -3.89 -21.72
N GLY A 149 -7.29 -3.26 -21.17
CA GLY A 149 -7.20 -1.91 -20.64
C GLY A 149 -6.25 -1.82 -19.44
N ILE A 150 -6.26 -2.81 -18.53
CA ILE A 150 -5.31 -2.88 -17.42
C ILE A 150 -3.88 -3.09 -17.94
N LEU A 151 -3.70 -4.01 -18.88
CA LEU A 151 -2.38 -4.26 -19.47
C LEU A 151 -1.83 -3.04 -20.19
N ALA A 152 -2.69 -2.29 -20.88
CA ALA A 152 -2.31 -1.02 -21.51
C ALA A 152 -1.87 0.05 -20.47
N ALA A 153 -2.55 0.13 -19.31
CA ALA A 153 -2.20 1.06 -18.25
C ALA A 153 -0.83 0.77 -17.59
N VAL A 154 -0.33 -0.45 -17.70
CA VAL A 154 0.96 -0.87 -17.15
C VAL A 154 2.05 -1.04 -18.20
N ALA A 155 1.76 -0.79 -19.48
CA ALA A 155 2.71 -0.93 -20.57
C ALA A 155 3.98 -0.08 -20.34
N GLY A 156 5.15 -0.61 -20.65
CA GLY A 156 6.45 0.03 -20.42
C GLY A 156 6.88 0.08 -18.94
N THR A 157 6.09 -0.45 -18.01
CA THR A 157 6.43 -0.49 -16.60
C THR A 157 6.94 -1.86 -16.16
N ARG A 158 7.40 -1.97 -14.91
CA ARG A 158 7.77 -3.27 -14.28
C ARG A 158 6.61 -4.28 -14.29
N TRP A 159 5.36 -3.80 -14.28
CA TRP A 159 4.15 -4.60 -14.19
C TRP A 159 3.77 -5.28 -15.49
N GLU A 160 4.21 -4.75 -16.63
CA GLU A 160 3.95 -5.36 -17.94
C GLU A 160 4.38 -6.83 -17.96
N LYS A 161 5.64 -7.11 -17.55
CA LYS A 161 6.17 -8.47 -17.52
C LYS A 161 5.53 -9.35 -16.45
N VAL A 162 5.17 -8.74 -15.31
CA VAL A 162 4.53 -9.46 -14.18
C VAL A 162 3.13 -9.92 -14.56
N LEU A 163 2.39 -9.09 -15.28
CA LEU A 163 1.00 -9.37 -15.65
C LEU A 163 0.86 -10.03 -17.04
N ALA A 164 1.94 -10.15 -17.82
CA ALA A 164 1.91 -10.80 -19.12
C ALA A 164 1.27 -12.21 -19.13
N PRO A 165 1.46 -13.08 -18.11
CA PRO A 165 0.79 -14.38 -18.08
C PRO A 165 -0.74 -14.31 -18.09
N LEU A 166 -1.34 -13.17 -17.66
CA LEU A 166 -2.79 -12.99 -17.64
C LEU A 166 -3.41 -12.89 -19.04
N GLN A 167 -2.61 -12.65 -20.10
CA GLN A 167 -3.10 -12.71 -21.46
C GLN A 167 -3.68 -14.10 -21.82
N ASN A 168 -3.23 -15.14 -21.10
CA ASN A 168 -3.73 -16.50 -21.21
C ASN A 168 -4.62 -16.88 -20.00
N ALA A 169 -5.22 -15.89 -19.34
CA ALA A 169 -6.07 -16.10 -18.18
C ALA A 169 -7.27 -17.00 -18.53
N LYS A 170 -7.59 -17.90 -17.62
CA LYS A 170 -8.72 -18.80 -17.77
C LYS A 170 -10.03 -18.06 -17.48
N PRO A 171 -11.03 -18.11 -18.36
CA PRO A 171 -12.27 -17.36 -18.16
C PRO A 171 -13.12 -17.87 -16.98
N ASP A 172 -12.90 -19.09 -16.53
CA ASP A 172 -13.58 -19.72 -15.40
C ASP A 172 -13.10 -19.29 -14.02
N ARG A 173 -11.96 -18.58 -13.99
CA ARG A 173 -11.37 -18.04 -12.75
C ARG A 173 -11.38 -16.54 -12.78
N GLY A 174 -11.77 -15.91 -11.68
CA GLY A 174 -11.71 -14.46 -11.54
C GLY A 174 -10.30 -13.92 -11.85
N LEU A 175 -10.23 -12.78 -12.49
CA LEU A 175 -8.98 -12.14 -12.88
C LEU A 175 -8.10 -11.84 -11.65
N THR A 176 -8.69 -11.36 -10.58
CA THR A 176 -8.01 -11.10 -9.30
C THR A 176 -7.31 -12.34 -8.77
N ALA A 177 -8.02 -13.49 -8.76
CA ALA A 177 -7.47 -14.74 -8.24
C ALA A 177 -6.28 -15.26 -9.05
N GLN A 178 -6.19 -14.92 -10.33
CA GLN A 178 -5.08 -15.29 -11.21
C GLN A 178 -3.93 -14.28 -11.10
N ALA A 179 -4.22 -13.00 -10.87
CA ALA A 179 -3.23 -11.93 -10.77
C ALA A 179 -2.54 -11.90 -9.40
N GLU A 180 -3.28 -12.16 -8.32
CA GLU A 180 -2.81 -11.99 -6.95
C GLU A 180 -1.52 -12.78 -6.65
N PRO A 181 -1.37 -14.06 -7.04
CA PRO A 181 -0.11 -14.79 -6.87
C PRO A 181 1.07 -14.14 -7.59
N LEU A 182 0.87 -13.62 -8.81
CA LEU A 182 1.92 -12.96 -9.59
C LEU A 182 2.38 -11.67 -8.93
N LEU A 183 1.44 -10.86 -8.46
CA LEU A 183 1.69 -9.60 -7.78
C LEU A 183 2.40 -9.82 -6.44
N GLN A 184 1.94 -10.80 -5.66
CA GLN A 184 2.53 -11.12 -4.36
C GLN A 184 3.94 -11.71 -4.50
N ASP A 185 4.17 -12.61 -5.45
CA ASP A 185 5.49 -13.17 -5.72
C ASP A 185 6.50 -12.06 -6.12
N PHE A 186 6.07 -11.13 -6.98
CA PHE A 186 6.91 -9.99 -7.33
C PHE A 186 7.21 -9.09 -6.12
N ARG A 187 6.19 -8.80 -5.29
CA ARG A 187 6.35 -8.03 -4.05
C ARG A 187 7.33 -8.71 -3.09
N HIS A 188 7.21 -10.01 -2.88
CA HIS A 188 8.11 -10.77 -2.00
C HIS A 188 9.55 -10.75 -2.51
N ARG A 189 9.76 -10.97 -3.82
CA ARG A 189 11.11 -10.87 -4.41
C ARG A 189 11.72 -9.49 -4.24
N ALA A 190 10.93 -8.43 -4.40
CA ALA A 190 11.38 -7.06 -4.18
C ALA A 190 11.75 -6.83 -2.71
N LEU A 191 10.98 -7.37 -1.76
CA LEU A 191 11.27 -7.27 -0.33
C LEU A 191 12.57 -8.00 0.03
N VAL A 192 12.75 -9.24 -0.45
CA VAL A 192 13.98 -10.02 -0.24
C VAL A 192 15.20 -9.30 -0.82
N ALA A 193 15.05 -8.63 -1.98
CA ALA A 193 16.14 -7.87 -2.60
C ALA A 193 16.58 -6.64 -1.78
N LEU A 194 15.74 -6.13 -0.87
CA LEU A 194 16.12 -5.07 0.07
C LEU A 194 16.95 -5.58 1.24
N ALA A 195 16.85 -6.87 1.57
CA ALA A 195 17.63 -7.47 2.66
C ALA A 195 19.09 -7.65 2.18
N PRO A 196 20.07 -6.96 2.78
CA PRO A 196 21.46 -7.09 2.35
C PRO A 196 21.97 -8.51 2.58
N ALA A 197 22.51 -9.11 1.53
CA ALA A 197 23.02 -10.50 1.55
C ALA A 197 24.20 -10.68 2.53
N LYS A 198 24.95 -9.62 2.80
CA LYS A 198 26.03 -9.57 3.81
C LYS A 198 26.15 -8.14 4.30
N SER A 199 26.02 -7.88 5.57
CA SER A 199 26.38 -6.59 6.13
C SER A 199 27.04 -6.72 7.48
N GLY A 200 28.14 -6.00 7.66
CA GLY A 200 28.79 -5.80 8.95
C GLY A 200 28.11 -4.77 9.84
N THR A 201 26.85 -4.39 9.54
CA THR A 201 26.09 -3.46 10.37
C THR A 201 25.07 -4.23 11.21
N SER A 202 24.94 -3.87 12.49
CA SER A 202 24.03 -4.52 13.44
C SER A 202 22.53 -4.44 13.08
N ALA A 203 22.16 -3.65 12.09
CA ALA A 203 20.77 -3.49 11.64
C ALA A 203 20.34 -4.50 10.56
N ALA A 204 21.27 -5.13 9.87
CA ALA A 204 20.99 -6.04 8.79
C ALA A 204 20.33 -7.37 9.20
N PRO A 205 20.70 -8.00 10.32
CA PRO A 205 20.01 -9.19 10.80
C PRO A 205 18.51 -8.92 11.03
N ASN A 206 18.18 -7.82 11.70
CA ASN A 206 16.79 -7.50 12.05
C ASN A 206 15.90 -7.27 10.81
N LEU A 207 16.42 -6.67 9.73
CA LEU A 207 15.67 -6.50 8.51
C LEU A 207 15.41 -7.85 7.83
N ARG A 208 16.40 -8.71 7.82
CA ARG A 208 16.29 -10.06 7.26
C ARG A 208 15.25 -10.89 8.01
N ASP A 209 15.32 -10.89 9.35
CA ASP A 209 14.35 -11.60 10.19
C ASP A 209 12.93 -11.11 9.96
N LEU A 210 12.73 -9.80 9.77
CA LEU A 210 11.41 -9.21 9.43
C LEU A 210 10.94 -9.67 8.06
N VAL A 211 11.82 -9.71 7.06
CA VAL A 211 11.49 -10.20 5.71
C VAL A 211 11.11 -11.67 5.73
N GLU A 212 11.88 -12.50 6.43
CA GLU A 212 11.60 -13.92 6.60
C GLU A 212 10.25 -14.13 7.30
N LEU A 213 9.97 -13.40 8.38
CA LEU A 213 8.69 -13.46 9.09
C LEU A 213 7.51 -13.04 8.21
N GLU A 214 7.65 -12.01 7.39
CA GLU A 214 6.58 -11.59 6.46
C GLU A 214 6.32 -12.65 5.39
N CYS A 215 7.38 -13.26 4.86
CA CYS A 215 7.26 -14.35 3.88
C CYS A 215 6.56 -15.57 4.49
N ASP A 216 6.96 -15.98 5.71
CA ASP A 216 6.36 -17.12 6.41
C ASP A 216 4.90 -16.87 6.76
N THR A 217 4.57 -15.67 7.25
CA THR A 217 3.19 -15.28 7.57
C THR A 217 2.32 -15.31 6.32
N SER A 218 2.83 -14.81 5.20
CA SER A 218 2.11 -14.83 3.93
C SER A 218 1.91 -16.25 3.40
N ALA A 219 2.93 -17.12 3.54
CA ALA A 219 2.83 -18.53 3.14
C ALA A 219 1.77 -19.28 3.96
N VAL A 220 1.75 -19.08 5.29
CA VAL A 220 0.74 -19.67 6.18
C VAL A 220 -0.65 -19.16 5.83
N SER A 221 -0.83 -17.86 5.62
CA SER A 221 -2.11 -17.27 5.25
C SER A 221 -2.64 -17.85 3.93
N ASN A 222 -1.77 -17.98 2.92
CA ASN A 222 -2.13 -18.58 1.64
C ASN A 222 -2.50 -20.06 1.78
N ALA A 223 -1.76 -20.82 2.59
CA ALA A 223 -2.09 -22.21 2.87
C ALA A 223 -3.46 -22.34 3.55
N CYS A 224 -3.75 -21.51 4.56
CA CYS A 224 -5.06 -21.50 5.23
C CYS A 224 -6.20 -21.21 4.25
N LEU A 225 -6.03 -20.24 3.34
CA LEU A 225 -7.04 -19.91 2.34
C LEU A 225 -7.30 -21.06 1.34
N LEU A 226 -6.25 -21.81 0.97
CA LEU A 226 -6.41 -22.98 0.09
C LEU A 226 -7.22 -24.12 0.75
N TYR A 227 -7.12 -24.27 2.08
CA TYR A 227 -7.86 -25.30 2.83
C TYR A 227 -9.29 -24.87 3.18
N THR A 228 -9.59 -23.58 3.16
CA THR A 228 -10.91 -23.04 3.54
C THR A 228 -11.77 -22.65 2.35
N SER A 229 -11.21 -22.67 1.13
CA SER A 229 -12.00 -22.45 -0.10
C SER A 229 -12.78 -23.73 -0.46
N PRO A 230 -14.11 -23.66 -0.64
CA PRO A 230 -14.95 -24.78 -1.02
C PRO A 230 -14.62 -25.29 -2.41
#